data_d30beca10124972198e8bf5652876621
#
_entry.id   d30beca10124972198e8bf5652876621
#
_cell.length_a   1.000
_cell.length_b   1.000
_cell.length_c   1.000
_cell.angle_alpha   90.00
_cell.angle_beta   90.00
_cell.angle_gamma   90.00
#
_symmetry.space_group_name_H-M   'P 1'
#
loop_
_entity.id
_entity.type
_entity.pdbx_description
1 polymer ?
#
loop_
_entity_poly.entity_id
_entity_poly.type
_entity_poly.pdbx_seq_one_letter_code
_entity_poly.pdbx_strand_id
1 'polypeptide(L)'
;MSIEPIDRLAEIKQLLAACELPTTDISPSKSLLFFGCHSDAKLVGIVGLEIYGTVALLRSLAVDPARRKQGLGKSLVDFAEAHAASLGVESLYLLTTTADAFFSGLGYSPASREEAPSFIKNTSQFSGLCPASSAFMCKHL
;
A
#
# COMPACT_ATOMS: atom_id res chain seq x y z
N MET A 1 -0.70 6.32 18.61
CA MET A 1 -0.42 4.99 18.04
C MET A 1 0.87 5.04 17.24
N SER A 2 1.72 4.06 17.43
CA SER A 2 3.01 4.01 16.72
C SER A 2 2.91 3.08 15.52
N ILE A 3 3.42 3.53 14.37
CA ILE A 3 3.51 2.73 13.16
C ILE A 3 4.83 1.97 13.19
N GLU A 4 4.77 0.67 12.97
CA GLU A 4 5.93 -0.23 13.05
C GLU A 4 5.87 -1.32 11.99
N PRO A 5 6.98 -2.00 11.66
CA PRO A 5 6.95 -3.15 10.78
C PRO A 5 6.08 -4.27 11.36
N ILE A 6 5.28 -4.88 10.50
CA ILE A 6 4.37 -5.97 10.87
C ILE A 6 4.71 -7.19 10.03
N ASP A 7 4.91 -8.33 10.68
CA ASP A 7 5.24 -9.60 10.01
C ASP A 7 4.23 -10.72 10.26
N ARG A 8 3.22 -10.47 11.09
CA ARG A 8 2.18 -11.46 11.42
C ARG A 8 1.14 -11.52 10.31
N LEU A 9 1.33 -12.40 9.35
CA LEU A 9 0.49 -12.50 8.16
C LEU A 9 -0.98 -12.75 8.48
N ALA A 10 -1.28 -13.53 9.52
CA ALA A 10 -2.67 -13.80 9.92
C ALA A 10 -3.42 -12.52 10.31
N GLU A 11 -2.79 -11.65 11.09
CA GLU A 11 -3.37 -10.34 11.46
C GLU A 11 -3.57 -9.45 10.24
N ILE A 12 -2.57 -9.41 9.35
CA ILE A 12 -2.61 -8.62 8.12
C ILE A 12 -3.78 -9.06 7.25
N LYS A 13 -3.88 -10.36 6.99
CA LYS A 13 -4.95 -10.92 6.15
C LYS A 13 -6.32 -10.68 6.75
N GLN A 14 -6.44 -10.78 8.06
CA GLN A 14 -7.71 -10.54 8.76
C GLN A 14 -8.19 -9.10 8.57
N LEU A 15 -7.31 -8.12 8.75
CA LEU A 15 -7.66 -6.72 8.55
C LEU A 15 -7.98 -6.41 7.09
N LEU A 16 -7.20 -6.92 6.14
CA LEU A 16 -7.44 -6.71 4.72
C LEU A 16 -8.77 -7.32 4.28
N ALA A 17 -9.09 -8.52 4.75
CA ALA A 17 -10.37 -9.16 4.44
C ALA A 17 -11.55 -8.35 5.00
N ALA A 18 -11.42 -7.79 6.19
CA ALA A 18 -12.44 -6.92 6.79
C ALA A 18 -12.65 -5.64 5.98
N CYS A 19 -11.65 -5.20 5.23
CA CYS A 19 -11.72 -4.03 4.35
C CYS A 19 -11.95 -4.41 2.87
N GLU A 20 -12.27 -5.67 2.59
CA GLU A 20 -12.56 -6.19 1.25
C GLU A 20 -11.40 -6.03 0.26
N LEU A 21 -10.17 -6.16 0.74
CA LEU A 21 -8.97 -6.08 -0.09
C LEU A 21 -8.39 -7.47 -0.40
N PRO A 22 -7.69 -7.64 -1.55
CA PRO A 22 -7.09 -8.91 -1.91
C PRO A 22 -6.04 -9.38 -0.90
N THR A 23 -6.04 -10.67 -0.58
CA THR A 23 -5.09 -11.29 0.34
C THR A 23 -4.33 -12.48 -0.27
N THR A 24 -4.71 -12.91 -1.47
CA THR A 24 -4.21 -14.15 -2.06
C THR A 24 -2.74 -14.10 -2.46
N ASP A 25 -2.19 -12.91 -2.70
CA ASP A 25 -0.78 -12.72 -3.06
C ASP A 25 0.11 -12.40 -1.84
N ILE A 26 -0.44 -12.42 -0.64
CA ILE A 26 0.33 -12.11 0.56
C ILE A 26 1.06 -13.36 1.04
N SER A 27 2.39 -13.31 0.97
CA SER A 27 3.27 -14.38 1.43
C SER A 27 4.58 -13.76 1.94
N PRO A 28 5.35 -14.46 2.78
CA PRO A 28 6.64 -13.96 3.22
C PRO A 28 7.56 -13.70 2.03
N SER A 29 8.09 -12.47 1.93
CA SER A 29 8.99 -12.07 0.86
C SER A 29 9.86 -10.92 1.33
N LYS A 30 11.12 -10.91 0.89
CA LYS A 30 12.03 -9.79 1.17
C LYS A 30 11.62 -8.51 0.45
N SER A 31 10.88 -8.64 -0.66
CA SER A 31 10.42 -7.49 -1.45
C SER A 31 9.12 -6.89 -0.94
N LEU A 32 8.36 -7.62 -0.13
CA LEU A 32 7.07 -7.20 0.38
C LEU A 32 7.17 -6.88 1.87
N LEU A 33 6.98 -5.61 2.20
CA LEU A 33 7.06 -5.12 3.57
C LEU A 33 5.71 -4.58 4.00
N PHE A 34 5.34 -4.81 5.26
CA PHE A 34 4.13 -4.25 5.85
C PHE A 34 4.48 -3.40 7.06
N PHE A 35 3.77 -2.28 7.19
CA PHE A 35 3.83 -1.39 8.34
C PHE A 35 2.43 -1.16 8.85
N GLY A 36 2.27 -1.09 10.15
CA GLY A 36 0.95 -0.90 10.71
C GLY A 36 1.00 -0.46 12.17
N CYS A 37 -0.19 -0.34 12.75
CA CYS A 37 -0.31 0.05 14.16
C CYS A 37 -1.39 -0.76 14.85
N HIS A 38 -1.19 -0.95 16.14
CA HIS A 38 -2.12 -1.67 17.01
C HIS A 38 -2.79 -0.70 17.99
N SER A 39 -4.02 -1.00 18.34
CA SER A 39 -4.75 -0.36 19.44
C SER A 39 -5.41 -1.47 20.25
N ASP A 40 -5.15 -1.51 21.54
CA ASP A 40 -5.67 -2.55 22.43
C ASP A 40 -5.35 -3.98 21.92
N ALA A 41 -4.11 -4.18 21.51
CA ALA A 41 -3.58 -5.43 20.97
C ALA A 41 -4.20 -5.87 19.63
N LYS A 42 -5.03 -5.02 19.00
CA LYS A 42 -5.63 -5.28 17.69
C LYS A 42 -4.96 -4.44 16.62
N LEU A 43 -4.65 -5.06 15.47
CA LEU A 43 -4.15 -4.32 14.31
C LEU A 43 -5.28 -3.46 13.73
N VAL A 44 -5.10 -2.14 13.71
CA VAL A 44 -6.13 -1.20 13.27
C VAL A 44 -5.77 -0.45 11.99
N GLY A 45 -4.54 -0.55 11.54
CA GLY A 45 -4.12 0.05 10.27
C GLY A 45 -2.91 -0.68 9.70
N ILE A 46 -2.85 -0.75 8.38
CA ILE A 46 -1.77 -1.45 7.66
C ILE A 46 -1.51 -0.78 6.32
N VAL A 47 -0.28 -0.84 5.86
CA VAL A 47 0.12 -0.46 4.50
C VAL A 47 1.24 -1.39 4.05
N GLY A 48 1.26 -1.76 2.78
CA GLY A 48 2.29 -2.62 2.21
C GLY A 48 3.12 -1.89 1.15
N LEU A 49 4.36 -2.32 1.02
CA LEU A 49 5.28 -1.89 -0.03
C LEU A 49 5.88 -3.12 -0.71
N GLU A 50 5.81 -3.17 -2.03
CA GLU A 50 6.64 -4.08 -2.82
C GLU A 50 7.77 -3.27 -3.43
N ILE A 51 9.03 -3.58 -3.07
CA ILE A 51 10.18 -2.76 -3.42
C ILE A 51 11.01 -3.45 -4.50
N TYR A 52 11.29 -2.70 -5.59
CA TYR A 52 12.02 -3.18 -6.76
C TYR A 52 13.08 -2.15 -7.16
N GLY A 53 14.14 -2.03 -6.36
CA GLY A 53 15.21 -1.06 -6.64
C GLY A 53 14.76 0.38 -6.43
N THR A 54 14.68 1.16 -7.52
CA THR A 54 14.30 2.58 -7.46
C THR A 54 12.79 2.81 -7.60
N VAL A 55 12.00 1.76 -7.82
CA VAL A 55 10.54 1.84 -7.89
C VAL A 55 9.91 0.90 -6.88
N ALA A 56 8.72 1.23 -6.42
CA ALA A 56 7.97 0.40 -5.49
C ALA A 56 6.47 0.54 -5.74
N LEU A 57 5.72 -0.48 -5.33
CA LEU A 57 4.28 -0.48 -5.36
C LEU A 57 3.76 -0.31 -3.93
N LEU A 58 3.02 0.78 -3.70
CA LEU A 58 2.27 0.97 -2.45
C LEU A 58 0.97 0.18 -2.57
N ARG A 59 0.67 -0.63 -1.57
CA ARG A 59 -0.48 -1.54 -1.65
C ARG A 59 -1.07 -1.79 -0.27
N SER A 60 -2.25 -2.41 -0.28
CA SER A 60 -2.87 -2.97 0.93
C SER A 60 -3.05 -1.95 2.04
N LEU A 61 -3.31 -0.68 1.69
CA LEU A 61 -3.64 0.35 2.68
C LEU A 61 -5.04 0.06 3.22
N ALA A 62 -5.13 -0.22 4.50
CA ALA A 62 -6.40 -0.50 5.15
C ALA A 62 -6.41 0.09 6.55
N VAL A 63 -7.54 0.67 6.94
CA VAL A 63 -7.77 1.21 8.27
C VAL A 63 -9.09 0.64 8.78
N ASP A 64 -9.09 0.14 10.02
CA ASP A 64 -10.30 -0.35 10.67
C ASP A 64 -11.39 0.71 10.53
N PRO A 65 -12.61 0.35 10.08
CA PRO A 65 -13.70 1.31 9.91
C PRO A 65 -13.97 2.18 11.14
N ALA A 66 -13.77 1.63 12.35
CA ALA A 66 -13.93 2.38 13.59
C ALA A 66 -12.87 3.46 13.80
N ARG A 67 -11.77 3.40 13.05
CA ARG A 67 -10.63 4.32 13.17
C ARG A 67 -10.47 5.23 11.96
N ARG A 68 -11.38 5.20 11.01
CA ARG A 68 -11.33 6.07 9.83
C ARG A 68 -11.57 7.53 10.22
N LYS A 69 -11.14 8.47 9.37
CA LYS A 69 -11.26 9.92 9.57
C LYS A 69 -10.43 10.48 10.73
N GLN A 70 -9.45 9.72 11.22
CA GLN A 70 -8.53 10.16 12.28
C GLN A 70 -7.13 10.48 11.73
N GLY A 71 -6.95 10.51 10.41
CA GLY A 71 -5.65 10.77 9.79
C GLY A 71 -4.71 9.58 9.78
N LEU A 72 -5.14 8.39 10.20
CA LEU A 72 -4.28 7.21 10.26
C LEU A 72 -3.82 6.76 8.89
N GLY A 73 -4.70 6.79 7.87
CA GLY A 73 -4.33 6.43 6.51
C GLY A 73 -3.22 7.31 5.96
N LYS A 74 -3.31 8.63 6.17
CA LYS A 74 -2.25 9.56 5.78
C LYS A 74 -0.94 9.26 6.50
N SER A 75 -1.01 9.00 7.81
CA SER A 75 0.19 8.67 8.60
C SER A 75 0.87 7.40 8.12
N LEU A 76 0.09 6.37 7.74
CA LEU A 76 0.62 5.13 7.19
C LEU A 76 1.32 5.37 5.85
N VAL A 77 0.71 6.15 4.96
CA VAL A 77 1.31 6.46 3.66
C VAL A 77 2.58 7.29 3.86
N ASP A 78 2.57 8.30 4.73
CA ASP A 78 3.75 9.12 5.02
C ASP A 78 4.90 8.25 5.54
N PHE A 79 4.61 7.31 6.44
CA PHE A 79 5.61 6.38 6.98
C PHE A 79 6.20 5.50 5.87
N ALA A 80 5.35 4.93 5.02
CA ALA A 80 5.79 4.09 3.91
C ALA A 80 6.65 4.87 2.91
N GLU A 81 6.27 6.10 2.59
CA GLU A 81 7.06 6.96 1.69
C GLU A 81 8.44 7.26 2.27
N ALA A 82 8.52 7.58 3.54
CA ALA A 82 9.79 7.86 4.20
C ALA A 82 10.69 6.62 4.22
N HIS A 83 10.11 5.46 4.51
CA HIS A 83 10.85 4.20 4.52
C HIS A 83 11.37 3.85 3.11
N ALA A 84 10.52 3.97 2.10
CA ALA A 84 10.89 3.71 0.71
C ALA A 84 12.04 4.65 0.27
N ALA A 85 11.93 5.94 0.57
CA ALA A 85 12.97 6.92 0.24
C ALA A 85 14.29 6.55 0.91
N SER A 86 14.26 6.06 2.15
CA SER A 86 15.48 5.63 2.86
C SER A 86 16.16 4.44 2.20
N LEU A 87 15.43 3.65 1.41
CA LEU A 87 15.97 2.50 0.67
C LEU A 87 16.35 2.83 -0.78
N GLY A 88 16.26 4.10 -1.18
CA GLY A 88 16.63 4.54 -2.52
C GLY A 88 15.50 4.50 -3.53
N VAL A 89 14.27 4.30 -3.11
CA VAL A 89 13.11 4.36 -4.01
C VAL A 89 12.88 5.81 -4.46
N GLU A 90 12.74 6.01 -5.76
CA GLU A 90 12.52 7.32 -6.36
C GLU A 90 11.07 7.56 -6.74
N SER A 91 10.33 6.51 -7.03
CA SER A 91 8.92 6.60 -7.43
C SER A 91 8.09 5.52 -6.80
N LEU A 92 6.90 5.89 -6.29
CA LEU A 92 5.89 4.98 -5.80
C LEU A 92 4.71 4.92 -6.75
N TYR A 93 4.25 3.71 -7.02
CA TYR A 93 3.06 3.45 -7.83
C TYR A 93 2.00 2.79 -6.97
N LEU A 94 0.75 2.94 -7.35
CA LEU A 94 -0.37 2.27 -6.69
C LEU A 94 -1.53 2.07 -7.64
N LEU A 95 -2.41 1.14 -7.26
CA LEU A 95 -3.69 0.88 -7.93
C LEU A 95 -4.80 1.02 -6.90
N THR A 96 -5.85 1.75 -7.23
CA THR A 96 -7.00 1.94 -6.34
C THR A 96 -8.30 1.95 -7.12
N THR A 97 -9.35 1.39 -6.53
CA THR A 97 -10.69 1.40 -7.14
C THR A 97 -11.56 2.54 -6.63
N THR A 98 -11.33 3.03 -5.42
CA THR A 98 -12.23 3.98 -4.76
C THR A 98 -11.54 5.15 -4.06
N ALA A 99 -10.21 5.12 -3.94
CA ALA A 99 -9.48 6.08 -3.12
C ALA A 99 -8.60 7.04 -3.94
N ASP A 100 -8.89 7.22 -5.22
CA ASP A 100 -8.10 8.09 -6.09
C ASP A 100 -8.06 9.53 -5.59
N ALA A 101 -9.18 10.06 -5.08
CA ALA A 101 -9.23 11.41 -4.51
C ALA A 101 -8.35 11.54 -3.25
N PHE A 102 -8.35 10.51 -2.41
CA PHE A 102 -7.50 10.46 -1.21
C PHE A 102 -6.01 10.55 -1.60
N PHE A 103 -5.58 9.73 -2.55
CA PHE A 103 -4.18 9.72 -2.98
C PHE A 103 -3.81 10.97 -3.77
N SER A 104 -4.72 11.53 -4.55
CA SER A 104 -4.49 12.83 -5.21
C SER A 104 -4.20 13.92 -4.18
N GLY A 105 -4.90 13.92 -3.06
CA GLY A 105 -4.66 14.83 -1.95
C GLY A 105 -3.29 14.65 -1.28
N LEU A 106 -2.67 13.48 -1.44
CA LEU A 106 -1.35 13.18 -0.90
C LEU A 106 -0.21 13.39 -1.93
N GLY A 107 -0.53 13.89 -3.11
CA GLY A 107 0.49 14.20 -4.13
C GLY A 107 0.65 13.14 -5.21
N TYR A 108 -0.20 12.13 -5.25
CA TYR A 108 -0.20 11.14 -6.32
C TYR A 108 -0.96 11.66 -7.53
N SER A 109 -0.47 11.34 -8.72
CA SER A 109 -1.09 11.74 -9.99
C SER A 109 -1.41 10.52 -10.83
N PRO A 110 -2.45 10.58 -11.68
CA PRO A 110 -2.72 9.48 -12.62
C PRO A 110 -1.51 9.18 -13.48
N ALA A 111 -1.23 7.91 -13.71
CA ALA A 111 -0.14 7.44 -14.53
C ALA A 111 -0.65 6.51 -15.63
N SER A 112 0.09 6.41 -16.75
CA SER A 112 -0.26 5.52 -17.84
C SER A 112 0.13 4.08 -17.50
N ARG A 113 -0.81 3.15 -17.63
CA ARG A 113 -0.53 1.72 -17.45
C ARG A 113 0.49 1.21 -18.47
N GLU A 114 0.48 1.76 -19.67
CA GLU A 114 1.41 1.37 -20.75
C GLU A 114 2.85 1.75 -20.41
N GLU A 115 3.04 2.83 -19.67
CA GLU A 115 4.36 3.35 -19.29
C GLU A 115 4.83 2.83 -17.93
N ALA A 116 4.08 1.95 -17.28
CA ALA A 116 4.47 1.39 -15.99
C ALA A 116 5.79 0.62 -16.11
N PRO A 117 6.70 0.76 -15.12
CA PRO A 117 7.93 -0.04 -15.10
C PRO A 117 7.62 -1.53 -15.13
N SER A 118 8.50 -2.32 -15.76
CA SER A 118 8.29 -3.77 -15.91
C SER A 118 8.14 -4.47 -14.56
N PHE A 119 8.87 -4.06 -13.54
CA PHE A 119 8.71 -4.62 -12.19
C PHE A 119 7.30 -4.40 -11.65
N ILE A 120 6.69 -3.25 -11.92
CA ILE A 120 5.33 -2.94 -11.49
C ILE A 120 4.31 -3.74 -12.30
N LYS A 121 4.49 -3.82 -13.63
CA LYS A 121 3.60 -4.60 -14.51
C LYS A 121 3.54 -6.07 -14.11
N ASN A 122 4.62 -6.62 -13.56
CA ASN A 122 4.72 -8.02 -13.18
C ASN A 122 4.18 -8.29 -11.77
N THR A 123 3.73 -7.28 -11.03
CA THR A 123 3.13 -7.51 -9.71
C THR A 123 1.75 -8.13 -9.86
N SER A 124 1.36 -8.94 -8.87
CA SER A 124 0.02 -9.55 -8.86
C SER A 124 -1.10 -8.50 -8.82
N GLN A 125 -0.87 -7.39 -8.12
CA GLN A 125 -1.83 -6.29 -8.04
C GLN A 125 -2.10 -5.70 -9.42
N PHE A 126 -1.05 -5.41 -10.18
CA PHE A 126 -1.18 -4.82 -11.52
C PHE A 126 -1.74 -5.82 -12.54
N SER A 127 -1.23 -7.06 -12.51
CA SER A 127 -1.53 -8.05 -13.57
C SER A 127 -2.88 -8.75 -13.43
N GLY A 128 -3.50 -8.78 -12.25
CA GLY A 128 -4.74 -9.53 -12.11
C GLY A 128 -5.60 -9.30 -10.88
N LEU A 129 -5.03 -8.97 -9.73
CA LEU A 129 -5.81 -8.86 -8.50
C LEU A 129 -6.66 -7.59 -8.44
N CYS A 130 -6.16 -6.49 -9.02
CA CYS A 130 -6.95 -5.27 -9.10
C CYS A 130 -7.70 -5.22 -10.43
N PRO A 131 -8.98 -4.77 -10.44
CA PRO A 131 -9.74 -4.65 -11.68
C PRO A 131 -9.05 -3.76 -12.71
N ALA A 132 -9.28 -4.02 -13.99
CA ALA A 132 -8.75 -3.18 -15.05
C ALA A 132 -9.23 -1.72 -14.97
N SER A 133 -10.36 -1.49 -14.29
CA SER A 133 -10.90 -0.15 -14.04
C SER A 133 -10.21 0.59 -12.89
N SER A 134 -9.29 -0.05 -12.17
CA SER A 134 -8.56 0.60 -11.08
C SER A 134 -7.75 1.78 -11.60
N ALA A 135 -7.74 2.87 -10.85
CA ALA A 135 -6.87 4.00 -11.13
C ALA A 135 -5.42 3.60 -10.86
N PHE A 136 -4.53 3.88 -11.81
CA PHE A 136 -3.10 3.69 -11.66
C PHE A 136 -2.46 5.04 -11.40
N MET A 137 -1.74 5.17 -10.29
CA MET A 137 -1.22 6.45 -9.83
C MET A 137 0.26 6.35 -9.45
N CYS A 138 0.94 7.48 -9.49
CA CYS A 138 2.36 7.58 -9.21
C CYS A 138 2.70 8.85 -8.43
N LYS A 139 3.69 8.74 -7.56
CA LYS A 139 4.30 9.89 -6.89
C LYS A 139 5.82 9.75 -6.92
N HIS A 140 6.51 10.81 -7.33
CA HIS A 140 7.97 10.89 -7.23
C HIS A 140 8.37 11.37 -5.85
N LEU A 141 9.24 10.63 -5.21
CA LEU A 141 9.71 10.93 -3.85
C LEU A 141 10.86 11.93 -3.80
#